data_596ac432b5959c259d5646abc1e5211e
#
_entry.id   596ac432b5959c259d5646abc1e5211e
#
_cell.length_a   1.000
_cell.length_b   1.000
_cell.length_c   1.000
_cell.angle_alpha   90.00
_cell.angle_beta   90.00
_cell.angle_gamma   90.00
#
_symmetry.space_group_name_H-M   'P 1'
#
loop_
_entity.id
_entity.type
_entity.pdbx_description
1 polymer ?
#
loop_
_entity_poly.entity_id
_entity_poly.type
_entity_poly.pdbx_seq_one_letter_code
_entity_poly.pdbx_strand_id
1 'polypeptide(L)'
;MMGEIGQQAIIIGDSTNNTLSVVRSLGEANVAQTLILKCEEDTCFVAGSKYLKKSKVYRICKIEECMSILERLKDEAREQYIICSFDEAAVFIDKKEPVLSSFFRTPARGKQIGKLFNKDEQCKLAEKCGLTVPKSINFHRTENVDNIDFEYPILLKPLNSTQGEKGDIHICRSKVEVEAALAIESHCADFILQEFIDKEYEIDCIGVRTDKEMYVAGGVRKIRHYPRLIGAGAYGQFRPMEDFDIDVDCVEKFLEQANYYGPFSVEFLHRDNKNYFMEVNFRNEGLAYVATAAGANLHALYLNPDMKMEKNKVHRIYMMNYSLDFLYVKNGELSLWTWIRDLLRTRCFININLKDLNPTVCYYKNKIKQKLHL
;
A
#
# COMPACT_ATOMS: atom_id res chain seq x y z
N MET A 1 27.72 -6.67 -16.09
CA MET A 1 26.78 -6.00 -16.99
C MET A 1 25.46 -6.75 -16.81
N MET A 2 24.47 -6.15 -16.14
CA MET A 2 23.10 -6.66 -16.17
C MET A 2 22.60 -6.48 -17.60
N GLY A 3 22.23 -7.58 -18.25
CA GLY A 3 21.63 -7.53 -19.58
C GLY A 3 20.44 -6.60 -19.57
N GLU A 4 20.19 -5.86 -20.63
CA GLU A 4 18.97 -5.08 -20.81
C GLU A 4 17.80 -6.05 -20.59
N ILE A 5 17.03 -5.81 -19.53
CA ILE A 5 15.81 -6.53 -19.29
C ILE A 5 14.89 -6.18 -20.47
N GLY A 6 14.64 -7.12 -21.38
CA GLY A 6 13.76 -6.95 -22.54
C GLY A 6 12.28 -6.71 -22.16
N GLN A 7 12.03 -6.40 -20.91
CA GLN A 7 10.73 -6.20 -20.29
C GLN A 7 10.50 -4.72 -19.99
N GLN A 8 9.25 -4.31 -20.06
CA GLN A 8 8.83 -2.94 -19.79
C GLN A 8 7.76 -2.91 -18.70
N ALA A 9 7.91 -2.01 -17.74
CA ALA A 9 6.87 -1.71 -16.78
C ALA A 9 5.94 -0.61 -17.28
N ILE A 10 4.64 -0.80 -17.14
CA ILE A 10 3.61 0.22 -17.29
C ILE A 10 3.04 0.47 -15.90
N ILE A 11 3.35 1.63 -15.34
CA ILE A 11 2.90 2.04 -14.02
C ILE A 11 1.61 2.83 -14.18
N ILE A 12 0.54 2.41 -13.53
CA ILE A 12 -0.70 3.18 -13.41
C ILE A 12 -0.77 3.69 -11.97
N GLY A 13 -0.58 5.00 -11.83
CA GLY A 13 -0.37 5.61 -10.53
C GLY A 13 -1.03 6.98 -10.39
N ASP A 14 -0.99 7.46 -9.17
CA ASP A 14 -1.38 8.81 -8.76
C ASP A 14 -0.15 9.62 -8.29
N SER A 15 -0.34 10.88 -7.90
CA SER A 15 0.78 11.71 -7.43
C SER A 15 1.06 11.49 -5.93
N THR A 16 1.30 10.24 -5.54
CA THR A 16 1.61 9.82 -4.16
C THR A 16 2.97 9.12 -4.04
N ASN A 17 3.38 8.84 -2.80
CA ASN A 17 4.57 8.04 -2.52
C ASN A 17 4.41 6.58 -2.97
N ASN A 18 3.18 6.07 -3.13
CA ASN A 18 2.94 4.74 -3.66
C ASN A 18 3.50 4.61 -5.07
N THR A 19 3.17 5.55 -5.95
CA THR A 19 3.69 5.59 -7.32
C THR A 19 5.20 5.89 -7.35
N LEU A 20 5.65 6.84 -6.53
CA LEU A 20 7.05 7.21 -6.47
C LEU A 20 7.96 6.06 -6.05
N SER A 21 7.47 5.16 -5.17
CA SER A 21 8.20 3.97 -4.73
C SER A 21 8.46 3.00 -5.89
N VAL A 22 7.48 2.77 -6.77
CA VAL A 22 7.64 1.95 -7.99
C VAL A 22 8.66 2.59 -8.92
N VAL A 23 8.48 3.88 -9.23
CA VAL A 23 9.36 4.63 -10.14
C VAL A 23 10.82 4.56 -9.69
N ARG A 24 11.08 4.73 -8.39
CA ARG A 24 12.43 4.65 -7.82
C ARG A 24 13.00 3.25 -7.88
N SER A 25 12.24 2.24 -7.47
CA SER A 25 12.68 0.85 -7.46
C SER A 25 13.06 0.35 -8.86
N LEU A 26 12.21 0.62 -9.85
CA LEU A 26 12.48 0.27 -11.24
C LEU A 26 13.64 1.10 -11.82
N GLY A 27 13.70 2.38 -11.47
CA GLY A 27 14.77 3.25 -11.92
C GLY A 27 16.15 2.86 -11.38
N GLU A 28 16.24 2.39 -10.14
CA GLU A 28 17.48 1.85 -9.56
C GLU A 28 17.91 0.52 -10.20
N ALA A 29 16.95 -0.25 -10.71
CA ALA A 29 17.20 -1.46 -11.49
C ALA A 29 17.47 -1.21 -12.99
N ASN A 30 17.43 0.06 -13.44
CA ASN A 30 17.53 0.46 -14.85
C ASN A 30 16.47 -0.22 -15.76
N VAL A 31 15.28 -0.48 -15.23
CA VAL A 31 14.17 -1.04 -15.99
C VAL A 31 13.49 0.05 -16.81
N ALA A 32 13.16 -0.28 -18.07
CA ALA A 32 12.34 0.60 -18.91
C ALA A 32 10.92 0.74 -18.32
N GLN A 33 10.45 1.97 -18.15
CA GLN A 33 9.17 2.24 -17.52
C GLN A 33 8.38 3.31 -18.29
N THR A 34 7.06 3.15 -18.31
CA THR A 34 6.09 4.14 -18.78
C THR A 34 5.15 4.44 -17.63
N LEU A 35 4.84 5.70 -17.41
CA LEU A 35 3.94 6.12 -16.33
C LEU A 35 2.64 6.69 -16.92
N ILE A 36 1.50 6.14 -16.50
CA ILE A 36 0.17 6.71 -16.66
C ILE A 36 -0.20 7.29 -15.30
N LEU A 37 -0.21 8.62 -15.20
CA LEU A 37 -0.32 9.34 -13.94
C LEU A 37 -1.67 10.04 -13.84
N LYS A 38 -2.51 9.59 -12.92
CA LYS A 38 -3.76 10.28 -12.56
C LYS A 38 -3.44 11.43 -11.61
N CYS A 39 -3.52 12.65 -12.08
CA CYS A 39 -3.27 13.84 -11.27
C CYS A 39 -3.78 15.11 -11.93
N GLU A 40 -4.05 16.12 -11.13
CA GLU A 40 -4.17 17.50 -11.57
C GLU A 40 -2.78 18.09 -11.88
N GLU A 41 -2.69 19.01 -12.84
CA GLU A 41 -1.41 19.49 -13.38
C GLU A 41 -0.44 20.00 -12.30
N ASP A 42 -0.95 20.75 -11.31
CA ASP A 42 -0.13 21.41 -10.30
C ASP A 42 0.35 20.48 -9.16
N THR A 43 -0.17 19.26 -9.06
CA THR A 43 0.13 18.33 -7.96
C THR A 43 1.08 17.18 -8.33
N CYS A 44 1.50 17.10 -9.59
CA CYS A 44 2.22 15.95 -10.15
C CYS A 44 3.71 15.89 -9.77
N PHE A 45 4.04 15.78 -8.48
CA PHE A 45 5.45 15.73 -8.05
C PHE A 45 6.19 14.46 -8.51
N VAL A 46 5.49 13.34 -8.71
CA VAL A 46 6.08 12.06 -9.15
C VAL A 46 6.73 12.20 -10.53
N ALA A 47 6.11 12.95 -11.45
CA ALA A 47 6.63 13.18 -12.79
C ALA A 47 8.00 13.90 -12.80
N GLY A 48 8.38 14.55 -11.69
CA GLY A 48 9.68 15.18 -11.51
C GLY A 48 10.83 14.21 -11.25
N SER A 49 10.59 12.91 -11.08
CA SER A 49 11.65 11.94 -10.80
C SER A 49 12.68 11.87 -11.91
N LYS A 50 13.97 11.84 -11.52
CA LYS A 50 15.06 11.67 -12.48
C LYS A 50 14.97 10.34 -13.24
N TYR A 51 14.38 9.34 -12.66
CA TYR A 51 14.22 8.02 -13.25
C TYR A 51 13.17 7.97 -14.37
N LEU A 52 12.38 9.04 -14.52
CA LEU A 52 11.41 9.21 -15.61
C LEU A 52 11.92 10.07 -16.78
N LYS A 53 13.17 10.60 -16.74
CA LYS A 53 13.70 11.49 -17.79
C LYS A 53 13.70 10.89 -19.20
N LYS A 54 13.81 9.56 -19.30
CA LYS A 54 13.78 8.83 -20.58
C LYS A 54 12.48 8.05 -20.78
N SER A 55 11.52 8.21 -19.88
CA SER A 55 10.26 7.47 -19.86
C SER A 55 9.14 8.29 -20.50
N LYS A 56 8.14 7.61 -21.06
CA LYS A 56 6.89 8.27 -21.46
C LYS A 56 6.03 8.48 -20.20
N VAL A 57 5.53 9.69 -20.02
CA VAL A 57 4.61 10.06 -18.94
C VAL A 57 3.33 10.59 -19.56
N TYR A 58 2.24 9.85 -19.35
CA TYR A 58 0.89 10.24 -19.77
C TYR A 58 0.12 10.73 -18.53
N ARG A 59 -0.53 11.88 -18.64
CA ARG A 59 -1.40 12.40 -17.57
C ARG A 59 -2.84 12.13 -17.92
N ILE A 60 -3.62 11.74 -16.93
CA ILE A 60 -5.03 11.47 -17.04
C ILE A 60 -5.79 12.13 -15.88
N CYS A 61 -7.04 12.51 -16.11
CA CYS A 61 -7.95 12.98 -15.05
C CYS A 61 -8.86 11.85 -14.57
N LYS A 62 -9.28 10.95 -15.47
CA LYS A 62 -10.17 9.83 -15.18
C LYS A 62 -9.48 8.51 -15.50
N ILE A 63 -9.73 7.49 -14.68
CA ILE A 63 -9.08 6.18 -14.84
C ILE A 63 -9.44 5.51 -16.18
N GLU A 64 -10.63 5.79 -16.73
CA GLU A 64 -11.09 5.22 -18.00
C GLU A 64 -10.19 5.60 -19.18
N GLU A 65 -9.53 6.76 -19.10
CA GLU A 65 -8.58 7.23 -20.12
C GLU A 65 -7.37 6.31 -20.29
N CYS A 66 -7.09 5.48 -19.28
CA CYS A 66 -6.02 4.47 -19.34
C CYS A 66 -6.17 3.54 -20.55
N MET A 67 -7.40 3.14 -20.92
CA MET A 67 -7.60 2.18 -22.02
C MET A 67 -7.03 2.69 -23.34
N SER A 68 -7.32 3.92 -23.71
CA SER A 68 -6.84 4.51 -24.96
C SER A 68 -5.31 4.64 -25.00
N ILE A 69 -4.69 4.82 -23.83
CA ILE A 69 -3.22 4.87 -23.70
C ILE A 69 -2.64 3.46 -23.80
N LEU A 70 -3.22 2.49 -23.08
CA LEU A 70 -2.78 1.09 -23.11
C LEU A 70 -2.88 0.52 -24.52
N GLU A 71 -3.95 0.81 -25.27
CA GLU A 71 -4.07 0.38 -26.67
C GLU A 71 -2.95 0.89 -27.57
N ARG A 72 -2.46 2.11 -27.33
CA ARG A 72 -1.32 2.68 -28.07
C ARG A 72 0.04 2.16 -27.60
N LEU A 73 0.10 1.56 -26.41
CA LEU A 73 1.32 1.02 -25.81
C LEU A 73 1.55 -0.45 -26.13
N LYS A 74 0.60 -1.14 -26.76
CA LYS A 74 0.75 -2.55 -27.16
C LYS A 74 2.03 -2.71 -27.98
N ASP A 75 2.89 -3.60 -27.57
CA ASP A 75 4.16 -3.92 -28.23
C ASP A 75 4.33 -5.44 -28.21
N GLU A 76 4.21 -6.06 -29.37
CA GLU A 76 4.36 -7.52 -29.54
C GLU A 76 5.82 -7.99 -29.39
N ALA A 77 6.78 -7.07 -29.50
CA ALA A 77 8.19 -7.38 -29.39
C ALA A 77 8.69 -7.41 -27.92
N ARG A 78 7.87 -6.94 -26.97
CA ARG A 78 8.28 -6.82 -25.57
C ARG A 78 7.21 -7.35 -24.63
N GLU A 79 7.65 -8.05 -23.60
CA GLU A 79 6.77 -8.41 -22.50
C GLU A 79 6.55 -7.19 -21.59
N GLN A 80 5.29 -6.78 -21.43
CA GLN A 80 4.90 -5.56 -20.72
C GLN A 80 4.11 -5.91 -19.46
N TYR A 81 4.55 -5.41 -18.32
CA TYR A 81 3.97 -5.66 -17.01
C TYR A 81 3.24 -4.42 -16.49
N ILE A 82 1.98 -4.58 -16.10
CA ILE A 82 1.21 -3.52 -15.45
C ILE A 82 1.45 -3.56 -13.93
N ILE A 83 1.75 -2.40 -13.35
CA ILE A 83 1.86 -2.20 -11.90
C ILE A 83 0.90 -1.10 -11.48
N CYS A 84 -0.06 -1.43 -10.62
CA CYS A 84 -0.98 -0.47 -10.03
C CYS A 84 -0.43 0.03 -8.68
N SER A 85 -0.60 1.32 -8.39
CA SER A 85 -0.14 1.92 -7.14
C SER A 85 -1.25 2.62 -6.34
N PHE A 86 -2.51 2.50 -6.76
CA PHE A 86 -3.70 2.95 -6.02
C PHE A 86 -4.89 2.04 -6.33
N ASP A 87 -5.87 2.02 -5.43
CA ASP A 87 -6.95 1.04 -5.41
C ASP A 87 -7.84 1.10 -6.65
N GLU A 88 -8.20 2.32 -7.09
CA GLU A 88 -9.03 2.51 -8.29
C GLU A 88 -8.35 1.94 -9.55
N ALA A 89 -7.02 2.06 -9.67
CA ALA A 89 -6.28 1.46 -10.77
C ALA A 89 -6.32 -0.07 -10.70
N ALA A 90 -6.14 -0.66 -9.50
CA ALA A 90 -6.20 -2.10 -9.32
C ALA A 90 -7.58 -2.66 -9.71
N VAL A 91 -8.65 -2.03 -9.25
CA VAL A 91 -10.04 -2.41 -9.61
C VAL A 91 -10.31 -2.23 -11.11
N PHE A 92 -9.81 -1.14 -11.69
CA PHE A 92 -9.97 -0.87 -13.12
C PHE A 92 -9.28 -1.95 -13.98
N ILE A 93 -8.04 -2.28 -13.66
CA ILE A 93 -7.27 -3.30 -14.38
C ILE A 93 -7.90 -4.69 -14.20
N ASP A 94 -8.37 -5.04 -12.99
CA ASP A 94 -9.11 -6.29 -12.75
C ASP A 94 -10.34 -6.41 -13.65
N LYS A 95 -11.13 -5.34 -13.78
CA LYS A 95 -12.31 -5.31 -14.66
C LYS A 95 -11.95 -5.44 -16.15
N LYS A 96 -10.80 -4.93 -16.57
CA LYS A 96 -10.34 -4.92 -17.97
C LYS A 96 -9.39 -6.07 -18.31
N GLU A 97 -9.04 -6.91 -17.34
CA GLU A 97 -8.11 -8.02 -17.48
C GLU A 97 -8.38 -8.89 -18.69
N PRO A 98 -9.63 -9.35 -19.01
CA PRO A 98 -9.88 -10.21 -20.15
C PRO A 98 -9.47 -9.63 -21.51
N VAL A 99 -9.42 -8.30 -21.61
CA VAL A 99 -8.97 -7.63 -22.85
C VAL A 99 -7.47 -7.34 -22.80
N LEU A 100 -6.95 -7.03 -21.61
CA LEU A 100 -5.56 -6.61 -21.42
C LEU A 100 -4.59 -7.78 -21.38
N SER A 101 -4.99 -8.93 -20.84
CA SER A 101 -4.11 -10.08 -20.64
C SER A 101 -3.57 -10.69 -21.93
N SER A 102 -4.17 -10.37 -23.09
CA SER A 102 -3.64 -10.76 -24.40
C SER A 102 -2.35 -10.02 -24.79
N PHE A 103 -2.07 -8.86 -24.16
CA PHE A 103 -0.95 -8.00 -24.51
C PHE A 103 -0.07 -7.63 -23.30
N PHE A 104 -0.62 -7.72 -22.10
CA PHE A 104 0.05 -7.27 -20.88
C PHE A 104 0.01 -8.36 -19.80
N ARG A 105 1.05 -8.42 -18.99
CA ARG A 105 1.02 -9.14 -17.71
C ARG A 105 0.28 -8.27 -16.70
N THR A 106 -0.95 -8.63 -16.40
CA THR A 106 -1.80 -7.93 -15.44
C THR A 106 -1.62 -8.49 -14.02
N PRO A 107 -1.71 -7.63 -12.97
CA PRO A 107 -1.53 -8.08 -11.58
C PRO A 107 -2.73 -8.87 -11.05
N ALA A 108 -3.88 -8.81 -11.70
CA ALA A 108 -5.11 -9.51 -11.30
C ALA A 108 -5.62 -10.37 -12.44
N ARG A 109 -6.17 -11.55 -12.12
CA ARG A 109 -6.73 -12.49 -13.11
C ARG A 109 -8.08 -13.00 -12.62
N GLY A 110 -9.05 -13.03 -13.53
CA GLY A 110 -10.37 -13.62 -13.26
C GLY A 110 -11.35 -12.73 -12.50
N LYS A 111 -11.15 -11.43 -12.47
CA LYS A 111 -12.09 -10.42 -11.89
C LYS A 111 -12.45 -10.67 -10.42
N GLN A 112 -11.49 -11.07 -9.60
CA GLN A 112 -11.71 -11.38 -8.18
C GLN A 112 -11.42 -10.20 -7.26
N ILE A 113 -10.47 -9.34 -7.67
CA ILE A 113 -9.93 -8.28 -6.79
C ILE A 113 -11.00 -7.26 -6.41
N GLY A 114 -11.89 -6.89 -7.36
CA GLY A 114 -12.96 -5.94 -7.08
C GLY A 114 -13.86 -6.33 -5.91
N LYS A 115 -14.10 -7.63 -5.68
CA LYS A 115 -14.87 -8.13 -4.53
C LYS A 115 -14.08 -8.05 -3.23
N LEU A 116 -12.78 -8.26 -3.31
CA LEU A 116 -11.88 -8.28 -2.15
C LEU A 116 -11.54 -6.88 -1.61
N PHE A 117 -12.03 -5.79 -2.25
CA PHE A 117 -12.04 -4.47 -1.61
C PHE A 117 -13.14 -4.35 -0.53
N ASN A 118 -14.06 -5.31 -0.46
CA ASN A 118 -14.93 -5.48 0.68
C ASN A 118 -14.16 -6.15 1.83
N LYS A 119 -14.07 -5.48 2.98
CA LYS A 119 -13.27 -5.91 4.14
C LYS A 119 -13.77 -7.22 4.76
N ASP A 120 -15.08 -7.47 4.73
CA ASP A 120 -15.67 -8.71 5.21
C ASP A 120 -15.27 -9.89 4.30
N GLU A 121 -15.30 -9.70 2.99
CA GLU A 121 -14.86 -10.73 2.03
C GLU A 121 -13.35 -11.03 2.17
N GLN A 122 -12.53 -10.02 2.45
CA GLN A 122 -11.11 -10.23 2.75
C GLN A 122 -10.92 -11.03 4.05
N CYS A 123 -11.62 -10.67 5.12
CA CYS A 123 -11.53 -11.38 6.41
C CYS A 123 -11.97 -12.84 6.28
N LYS A 124 -13.10 -13.10 5.61
CA LYS A 124 -13.58 -14.47 5.34
C LYS A 124 -12.57 -15.30 4.55
N LEU A 125 -11.96 -14.71 3.52
CA LEU A 125 -10.94 -15.38 2.74
C LEU A 125 -9.68 -15.64 3.57
N ALA A 126 -9.23 -14.67 4.38
CA ALA A 126 -8.08 -14.79 5.26
C ALA A 126 -8.26 -15.93 6.27
N GLU A 127 -9.41 -15.97 6.93
CA GLU A 127 -9.76 -17.04 7.87
C GLU A 127 -9.78 -18.42 7.18
N LYS A 128 -10.39 -18.53 6.00
CA LYS A 128 -10.39 -19.76 5.19
C LYS A 128 -8.98 -20.22 4.82
N CYS A 129 -8.06 -19.30 4.64
CA CYS A 129 -6.65 -19.59 4.33
C CYS A 129 -5.81 -19.90 5.57
N GLY A 130 -6.37 -19.78 6.78
CA GLY A 130 -5.69 -20.09 8.04
C GLY A 130 -5.07 -18.88 8.74
N LEU A 131 -5.29 -17.65 8.26
CA LEU A 131 -4.86 -16.44 8.94
C LEU A 131 -5.79 -16.13 10.12
N THR A 132 -5.22 -15.68 11.23
CA THR A 132 -6.00 -15.23 12.38
C THR A 132 -6.61 -13.86 12.06
N VAL A 133 -7.94 -13.75 12.16
CA VAL A 133 -8.68 -12.50 11.95
C VAL A 133 -9.32 -12.03 13.25
N PRO A 134 -9.44 -10.71 13.51
CA PRO A 134 -10.27 -10.21 14.61
C PRO A 134 -11.74 -10.59 14.37
N LYS A 135 -12.47 -10.96 15.42
CA LYS A 135 -13.90 -11.22 15.31
C LYS A 135 -14.60 -10.02 14.70
N SER A 136 -15.50 -10.24 13.76
CA SER A 136 -16.24 -9.17 13.10
C SER A 136 -17.64 -9.61 12.71
N ILE A 137 -18.56 -8.65 12.66
CA ILE A 137 -19.91 -8.83 12.11
C ILE A 137 -20.23 -7.67 11.18
N ASN A 138 -21.07 -7.94 10.19
CA ASN A 138 -21.67 -6.89 9.40
C ASN A 138 -22.78 -6.23 10.21
N PHE A 139 -22.91 -4.92 10.10
CA PHE A 139 -23.88 -4.13 10.81
C PHE A 139 -24.49 -3.07 9.88
N HIS A 140 -25.80 -3.13 9.71
CA HIS A 140 -26.50 -2.10 8.96
C HIS A 140 -26.98 -1.00 9.94
N ARG A 141 -26.84 0.26 9.57
CA ARG A 141 -27.15 1.41 10.45
C ARG A 141 -28.56 1.45 11.03
N THR A 142 -29.51 0.73 10.42
CA THR A 142 -30.90 0.62 10.92
C THR A 142 -31.07 -0.51 11.94
N GLU A 143 -30.05 -1.30 12.19
CA GLU A 143 -30.10 -2.36 13.20
C GLU A 143 -30.03 -1.76 14.61
N ASN A 144 -30.62 -2.49 15.57
CA ASN A 144 -30.59 -2.05 16.96
C ASN A 144 -29.22 -2.33 17.59
N VAL A 145 -28.57 -1.26 18.05
CA VAL A 145 -27.27 -1.31 18.74
C VAL A 145 -27.32 -2.20 20.00
N ASP A 146 -28.50 -2.39 20.63
CA ASP A 146 -28.67 -3.27 21.78
C ASP A 146 -28.40 -4.74 21.47
N ASN A 147 -28.49 -5.15 20.22
CA ASN A 147 -28.23 -6.51 19.75
C ASN A 147 -26.76 -6.81 19.49
N ILE A 148 -25.87 -5.84 19.70
CA ILE A 148 -24.42 -6.04 19.51
C ILE A 148 -23.90 -6.93 20.64
N ASP A 149 -23.46 -8.13 20.28
CA ASP A 149 -22.84 -9.11 21.18
C ASP A 149 -21.31 -9.08 21.03
N PHE A 150 -20.71 -8.00 21.49
CA PHE A 150 -19.26 -7.80 21.53
C PHE A 150 -18.80 -7.23 22.87
N GLU A 151 -17.62 -7.66 23.31
CA GLU A 151 -16.91 -7.00 24.39
C GLU A 151 -16.32 -5.67 23.90
N TYR A 152 -16.57 -4.59 24.64
CA TYR A 152 -16.00 -3.27 24.35
C TYR A 152 -14.55 -3.17 24.85
N PRO A 153 -13.67 -2.40 24.17
CA PRO A 153 -13.97 -1.57 23.02
C PRO A 153 -14.09 -2.35 21.70
N ILE A 154 -14.84 -1.80 20.74
CA ILE A 154 -14.99 -2.31 19.38
C ILE A 154 -14.61 -1.25 18.35
N LEU A 155 -14.28 -1.69 17.15
CA LEU A 155 -14.13 -0.82 15.98
C LEU A 155 -15.43 -0.81 15.19
N LEU A 156 -15.90 0.40 14.83
CA LEU A 156 -16.90 0.61 13.79
C LEU A 156 -16.20 1.22 12.59
N LYS A 157 -16.34 0.61 11.42
CA LYS A 157 -15.74 1.09 10.17
C LYS A 157 -16.65 0.80 8.98
N PRO A 158 -16.62 1.62 7.91
CA PRO A 158 -17.35 1.35 6.68
C PRO A 158 -16.99 -0.03 6.12
N LEU A 159 -18.00 -0.76 5.63
CA LEU A 159 -17.85 -2.11 5.08
C LEU A 159 -16.96 -2.11 3.83
N ASN A 160 -17.05 -1.09 3.00
CA ASN A 160 -16.31 -0.97 1.75
C ASN A 160 -15.19 0.06 1.88
N SER A 161 -13.95 -0.34 1.67
CA SER A 161 -12.77 0.53 1.76
C SER A 161 -12.73 1.64 0.70
N THR A 162 -13.45 1.48 -0.42
CA THR A 162 -13.54 2.53 -1.46
C THR A 162 -14.56 3.62 -1.12
N GLN A 163 -15.41 3.42 -0.10
CA GLN A 163 -16.45 4.35 0.34
C GLN A 163 -16.10 5.11 1.61
N GLY A 164 -14.98 4.75 2.29
CA GLY A 164 -14.58 5.36 3.54
C GLY A 164 -13.13 5.85 3.53
N GLU A 165 -12.87 6.89 4.30
CA GLU A 165 -11.53 7.40 4.60
C GLU A 165 -11.00 6.81 5.92
N LYS A 166 -9.70 6.97 6.21
CA LYS A 166 -9.16 6.54 7.52
C LYS A 166 -9.80 7.27 8.71
N GLY A 167 -10.41 8.44 8.47
CA GLY A 167 -11.16 9.20 9.47
C GLY A 167 -12.49 8.58 9.88
N ASP A 168 -13.02 7.67 9.10
CA ASP A 168 -14.33 7.04 9.31
C ASP A 168 -14.26 5.78 10.19
N ILE A 169 -13.11 5.55 10.84
CA ILE A 169 -12.89 4.43 11.77
C ILE A 169 -13.04 4.96 13.21
N HIS A 170 -14.04 4.43 13.92
CA HIS A 170 -14.33 4.81 15.29
C HIS A 170 -14.01 3.68 16.27
N ILE A 171 -13.32 4.02 17.37
CA ILE A 171 -13.13 3.13 18.52
C ILE A 171 -14.25 3.44 19.50
N CYS A 172 -15.20 2.51 19.63
CA CYS A 172 -16.36 2.66 20.49
C CYS A 172 -16.17 1.85 21.77
N ARG A 173 -16.26 2.52 22.93
CA ARG A 173 -16.11 1.91 24.26
C ARG A 173 -17.44 1.58 24.93
N SER A 174 -18.54 1.96 24.27
CA SER A 174 -19.90 1.73 24.74
C SER A 174 -20.90 1.78 23.59
N LYS A 175 -22.11 1.30 23.81
CA LYS A 175 -23.22 1.41 22.84
C LYS A 175 -23.50 2.87 22.48
N VAL A 176 -23.44 3.78 23.45
CA VAL A 176 -23.66 5.23 23.22
C VAL A 176 -22.61 5.78 22.24
N GLU A 177 -21.36 5.33 22.33
CA GLU A 177 -20.31 5.75 21.38
C GLU A 177 -20.54 5.15 19.98
N VAL A 178 -21.12 3.94 19.86
CA VAL A 178 -21.53 3.38 18.56
C VAL A 178 -22.63 4.23 17.93
N GLU A 179 -23.68 4.58 18.69
CA GLU A 179 -24.77 5.44 18.21
C GLU A 179 -24.25 6.80 17.75
N ALA A 180 -23.35 7.41 18.52
CA ALA A 180 -22.73 8.68 18.17
C ALA A 180 -21.90 8.56 16.87
N ALA A 181 -21.13 7.50 16.71
CA ALA A 181 -20.33 7.25 15.50
C ALA A 181 -21.24 7.02 14.29
N LEU A 182 -22.31 6.25 14.40
CA LEU A 182 -23.30 6.06 13.33
C LEU A 182 -23.98 7.38 12.92
N ALA A 183 -24.18 8.30 13.85
CA ALA A 183 -24.75 9.62 13.55
C ALA A 183 -23.76 10.49 12.78
N ILE A 184 -22.47 10.42 13.08
CA ILE A 184 -21.39 11.12 12.34
C ILE A 184 -21.28 10.57 10.92
N GLU A 185 -21.23 9.25 10.77
CA GLU A 185 -21.05 8.55 9.48
C GLU A 185 -22.38 8.43 8.70
N SER A 186 -23.12 9.55 8.59
CA SER A 186 -24.47 9.57 7.99
C SER A 186 -24.51 9.15 6.51
N HIS A 187 -23.37 9.21 5.81
CA HIS A 187 -23.24 8.85 4.39
C HIS A 187 -23.08 7.33 4.15
N CYS A 188 -22.74 6.55 5.20
CA CYS A 188 -22.59 5.10 5.12
C CYS A 188 -23.84 4.40 5.64
N ALA A 189 -24.26 3.31 4.97
CA ALA A 189 -25.35 2.44 5.40
C ALA A 189 -24.82 1.16 6.07
N ASP A 190 -23.75 0.61 5.56
CA ASP A 190 -23.19 -0.69 5.93
C ASP A 190 -21.81 -0.53 6.59
N PHE A 191 -21.66 -1.20 7.73
CA PHE A 191 -20.46 -1.15 8.56
C PHE A 191 -19.98 -2.56 8.91
N ILE A 192 -18.72 -2.64 9.32
CA ILE A 192 -18.18 -3.74 10.09
C ILE A 192 -18.02 -3.27 11.54
N LEU A 193 -18.61 -4.02 12.47
CA LEU A 193 -18.22 -4.00 13.87
C LEU A 193 -17.15 -5.06 14.07
N GLN A 194 -16.02 -4.67 14.62
CA GLN A 194 -14.88 -5.56 14.77
C GLN A 194 -14.28 -5.45 16.18
N GLU A 195 -13.84 -6.58 16.69
CA GLU A 195 -13.04 -6.66 17.92
C GLU A 195 -11.87 -5.66 17.84
N PHE A 196 -11.73 -4.87 18.90
CA PHE A 196 -10.60 -3.95 19.00
C PHE A 196 -9.37 -4.68 19.53
N ILE A 197 -8.38 -4.85 18.67
CA ILE A 197 -7.08 -5.38 19.09
C ILE A 197 -6.22 -4.23 19.61
N ASP A 198 -6.00 -4.18 20.94
CA ASP A 198 -5.08 -3.24 21.57
C ASP A 198 -3.63 -3.63 21.23
N LYS A 199 -3.25 -3.34 20.00
CA LYS A 199 -1.99 -3.76 19.39
C LYS A 199 -0.76 -3.25 20.12
N GLU A 200 0.25 -4.07 20.25
CA GLU A 200 1.59 -3.66 20.67
C GLU A 200 2.32 -2.93 19.53
N TYR A 201 2.11 -3.41 18.30
CA TYR A 201 2.60 -2.78 17.06
C TYR A 201 1.86 -3.32 15.83
N GLU A 202 2.03 -2.61 14.72
CA GLU A 202 1.60 -3.06 13.39
C GLU A 202 2.78 -3.56 12.59
N ILE A 203 2.51 -4.53 11.73
CA ILE A 203 3.45 -5.06 10.74
C ILE A 203 2.82 -4.87 9.36
N ASP A 204 3.60 -4.29 8.46
CA ASP A 204 3.24 -4.13 7.07
C ASP A 204 4.19 -4.98 6.23
N CYS A 205 3.77 -6.21 5.90
CA CYS A 205 4.55 -7.16 5.13
C CYS A 205 4.54 -6.77 3.66
N ILE A 206 5.71 -6.71 3.03
CA ILE A 206 5.89 -6.25 1.67
C ILE A 206 6.39 -7.40 0.80
N GLY A 207 5.63 -7.73 -0.23
CA GLY A 207 5.91 -8.86 -1.09
C GLY A 207 5.57 -8.63 -2.55
N VAL A 208 5.88 -9.64 -3.34
CA VAL A 208 5.50 -9.78 -4.73
C VAL A 208 5.14 -11.23 -5.03
N ARG A 209 4.06 -11.44 -5.78
CA ARG A 209 3.73 -12.75 -6.34
C ARG A 209 3.94 -12.70 -7.85
N THR A 210 4.68 -13.66 -8.34
CA THR A 210 4.97 -13.86 -9.77
C THR A 210 4.27 -15.12 -10.28
N ASP A 211 4.41 -15.44 -11.56
CA ASP A 211 3.93 -16.73 -12.11
C ASP A 211 4.72 -17.93 -11.57
N LYS A 212 5.88 -17.72 -10.94
CA LYS A 212 6.75 -18.80 -10.44
C LYS A 212 6.64 -19.01 -8.95
N GLU A 213 6.69 -17.93 -8.20
CA GLU A 213 6.74 -17.97 -6.75
C GLU A 213 6.20 -16.67 -6.13
N MET A 214 5.85 -16.74 -4.87
CA MET A 214 5.67 -15.58 -4.01
C MET A 214 6.95 -15.32 -3.20
N TYR A 215 7.32 -14.06 -3.11
CA TYR A 215 8.43 -13.61 -2.28
C TYR A 215 8.00 -12.46 -1.37
N VAL A 216 8.09 -12.66 -0.06
CA VAL A 216 7.92 -11.60 0.93
C VAL A 216 9.29 -11.18 1.43
N ALA A 217 9.69 -9.95 1.10
CA ALA A 217 11.02 -9.45 1.45
C ALA A 217 11.20 -9.24 2.95
N GLY A 218 10.14 -8.91 3.65
CA GLY A 218 10.12 -8.60 5.05
C GLY A 218 8.91 -7.75 5.41
N GLY A 219 8.90 -7.22 6.62
CA GLY A 219 7.84 -6.35 7.11
C GLY A 219 8.38 -5.07 7.74
N VAL A 220 7.60 -4.02 7.68
CA VAL A 220 7.82 -2.78 8.44
C VAL A 220 7.08 -2.88 9.76
N ARG A 221 7.83 -3.05 10.87
CA ARG A 221 7.28 -2.81 12.20
C ARG A 221 7.09 -1.32 12.39
N LYS A 222 5.84 -0.87 12.40
CA LYS A 222 5.49 0.55 12.58
C LYS A 222 5.70 0.93 14.05
N ILE A 223 6.51 1.95 14.29
CA ILE A 223 6.85 2.47 15.64
C ILE A 223 5.98 3.70 15.96
N ARG A 224 5.75 4.55 14.98
CA ARG A 224 4.88 5.73 15.09
C ARG A 224 3.98 5.83 13.87
N HIS A 225 2.72 6.22 14.11
CA HIS A 225 1.68 6.44 13.11
C HIS A 225 1.18 7.87 13.19
N TYR A 226 0.83 8.47 12.07
CA TYR A 226 0.18 9.77 12.12
C TYR A 226 -1.08 9.79 11.25
N PRO A 227 -2.26 10.13 11.78
CA PRO A 227 -2.59 10.35 13.20
C PRO A 227 -2.25 9.16 14.10
N ARG A 228 -2.09 9.42 15.40
CA ARG A 228 -1.73 8.39 16.37
C ARG A 228 -2.79 7.28 16.41
N LEU A 229 -2.38 6.04 16.58
CA LEU A 229 -3.17 4.80 16.66
C LEU A 229 -3.68 4.24 15.32
N ILE A 230 -4.23 5.05 14.43
CA ILE A 230 -4.89 4.59 13.19
C ILE A 230 -4.30 5.19 11.91
N GLY A 231 -3.25 5.98 12.03
CA GLY A 231 -2.66 6.71 10.92
C GLY A 231 -1.70 5.90 10.06
N ALA A 232 -1.17 6.55 9.02
CA ALA A 232 -0.10 6.00 8.20
C ALA A 232 1.20 5.88 8.99
N GLY A 233 2.06 4.92 8.62
CA GLY A 233 3.37 4.76 9.23
C GLY A 233 4.26 5.99 9.05
N ALA A 234 4.60 6.66 10.16
CA ALA A 234 5.46 7.84 10.18
C ALA A 234 6.93 7.47 10.42
N TYR A 235 7.17 6.53 11.33
CA TYR A 235 8.50 5.96 11.62
C TYR A 235 8.38 4.48 11.90
N GLY A 236 9.31 3.69 11.37
CA GLY A 236 9.30 2.25 11.54
C GLY A 236 10.64 1.60 11.25
N GLN A 237 10.70 0.29 11.43
CA GLN A 237 11.85 -0.52 11.11
C GLN A 237 11.45 -1.64 10.18
N PHE A 238 12.05 -1.68 9.00
CA PHE A 238 11.98 -2.84 8.12
C PHE A 238 12.86 -3.96 8.67
N ARG A 239 12.31 -5.16 8.69
CA ARG A 239 12.96 -6.38 9.15
C ARG A 239 12.69 -7.53 8.19
N PRO A 240 13.61 -8.46 8.00
CA PRO A 240 13.35 -9.71 7.28
C PRO A 240 12.19 -10.51 7.88
N MET A 241 11.55 -11.37 7.09
CA MET A 241 10.35 -12.11 7.52
C MET A 241 10.59 -13.05 8.70
N GLU A 242 11.77 -13.60 8.83
CA GLU A 242 12.16 -14.45 9.96
C GLU A 242 12.13 -13.76 11.34
N ASP A 243 12.03 -12.43 11.36
CA ASP A 243 11.84 -11.66 12.61
C ASP A 243 10.37 -11.60 13.07
N PHE A 244 9.45 -12.12 12.25
CA PHE A 244 8.01 -12.10 12.51
C PHE A 244 7.45 -13.52 12.50
N ASP A 245 6.62 -13.84 13.47
CA ASP A 245 5.90 -15.11 13.52
C ASP A 245 4.60 -14.99 12.66
N ILE A 246 4.81 -14.87 11.33
CA ILE A 246 3.73 -14.80 10.35
C ILE A 246 3.84 -16.00 9.43
N ASP A 247 2.74 -16.75 9.31
CA ASP A 247 2.63 -17.85 8.37
C ASP A 247 2.52 -17.33 6.93
N VAL A 248 3.65 -17.32 6.23
CA VAL A 248 3.75 -16.85 4.85
C VAL A 248 2.99 -17.77 3.88
N ASP A 249 2.87 -19.06 4.19
CA ASP A 249 2.14 -20.03 3.36
C ASP A 249 0.63 -19.73 3.37
N CYS A 250 0.11 -19.23 4.50
CA CYS A 250 -1.28 -18.76 4.57
C CYS A 250 -1.51 -17.50 3.73
N VAL A 251 -0.52 -16.59 3.68
CA VAL A 251 -0.56 -15.41 2.80
C VAL A 251 -0.52 -15.84 1.33
N GLU A 252 0.31 -16.82 0.99
CA GLU A 252 0.39 -17.35 -0.36
C GLU A 252 -0.93 -17.96 -0.81
N LYS A 253 -1.55 -18.82 0.02
CA LYS A 253 -2.88 -19.40 -0.22
C LYS A 253 -3.94 -18.32 -0.44
N PHE A 254 -3.88 -17.23 0.35
CA PHE A 254 -4.79 -16.10 0.18
C PHE A 254 -4.65 -15.46 -1.20
N LEU A 255 -3.42 -15.14 -1.62
CA LEU A 255 -3.15 -14.53 -2.92
C LEU A 255 -3.45 -15.48 -4.09
N GLU A 256 -3.30 -16.79 -3.90
CA GLU A 256 -3.74 -17.81 -4.85
C GLU A 256 -5.25 -17.82 -5.04
N GLN A 257 -6.01 -17.83 -3.96
CA GLN A 257 -7.47 -17.77 -3.99
C GLN A 257 -7.98 -16.45 -4.59
N ALA A 258 -7.26 -15.35 -4.34
CA ALA A 258 -7.52 -14.05 -4.94
C ALA A 258 -7.11 -13.97 -6.42
N ASN A 259 -6.36 -14.97 -6.92
CA ASN A 259 -5.77 -15.00 -8.26
C ASN A 259 -5.00 -13.70 -8.58
N TYR A 260 -4.25 -13.21 -7.59
CA TYR A 260 -3.47 -11.97 -7.67
C TYR A 260 -1.99 -12.26 -7.93
N TYR A 261 -1.40 -11.48 -8.81
CA TYR A 261 0.02 -11.49 -9.17
C TYR A 261 0.52 -10.04 -9.19
N GLY A 262 1.70 -9.80 -8.68
CA GLY A 262 2.27 -8.44 -8.64
C GLY A 262 2.69 -8.03 -7.23
N PRO A 263 3.15 -6.78 -7.08
CA PRO A 263 3.49 -6.21 -5.79
C PRO A 263 2.26 -6.10 -4.89
N PHE A 264 2.42 -6.47 -3.62
CA PHE A 264 1.35 -6.40 -2.60
C PHE A 264 1.92 -6.03 -1.23
N SER A 265 1.05 -5.62 -0.33
CA SER A 265 1.32 -5.61 1.09
C SER A 265 0.22 -6.29 1.88
N VAL A 266 0.58 -6.85 3.04
CA VAL A 266 -0.35 -7.44 3.99
C VAL A 266 -0.12 -6.82 5.35
N GLU A 267 -1.18 -6.26 5.94
CA GLU A 267 -1.11 -5.61 7.24
C GLU A 267 -1.59 -6.55 8.36
N PHE A 268 -0.80 -6.57 9.44
CA PHE A 268 -1.12 -7.32 10.66
C PHE A 268 -1.04 -6.44 11.89
N LEU A 269 -1.90 -6.73 12.88
CA LEU A 269 -1.77 -6.23 14.24
C LEU A 269 -1.13 -7.32 15.10
N HIS A 270 -0.08 -6.97 15.84
CA HIS A 270 0.56 -7.88 16.79
C HIS A 270 0.08 -7.62 18.22
N ARG A 271 -0.39 -8.68 18.89
CA ARG A 271 -0.78 -8.66 20.30
C ARG A 271 -0.63 -10.05 20.91
N ASP A 272 -0.04 -10.14 22.10
CA ASP A 272 0.09 -11.38 22.88
C ASP A 272 0.62 -12.57 22.05
N ASN A 273 1.72 -12.35 21.31
CA ASN A 273 2.37 -13.32 20.40
C ASN A 273 1.43 -13.84 19.29
N LYS A 274 0.42 -13.08 18.90
CA LYS A 274 -0.46 -13.37 17.76
C LYS A 274 -0.42 -12.24 16.75
N ASN A 275 -0.49 -12.61 15.48
CA ASN A 275 -0.60 -11.66 14.39
C ASN A 275 -2.02 -11.73 13.81
N TYR A 276 -2.78 -10.67 13.97
CA TYR A 276 -4.14 -10.55 13.48
C TYR A 276 -4.12 -9.89 12.11
N PHE A 277 -4.62 -10.58 11.11
CA PHE A 277 -4.77 -10.06 9.75
C PHE A 277 -5.70 -8.85 9.72
N MET A 278 -5.30 -7.83 8.99
CA MET A 278 -6.09 -6.61 8.81
C MET A 278 -6.59 -6.45 7.39
N GLU A 279 -5.68 -6.43 6.42
CA GLU A 279 -6.01 -6.28 5.01
C GLU A 279 -4.85 -6.68 4.09
N VAL A 280 -5.19 -7.02 2.86
CA VAL A 280 -4.25 -7.09 1.73
C VAL A 280 -4.48 -5.88 0.83
N ASN A 281 -3.40 -5.19 0.51
CA ASN A 281 -3.39 -4.19 -0.54
C ASN A 281 -2.99 -4.83 -1.87
N PHE A 282 -3.92 -4.96 -2.80
CA PHE A 282 -3.72 -5.55 -4.13
C PHE A 282 -3.08 -4.56 -5.10
N ARG A 283 -2.02 -3.92 -4.65
CA ARG A 283 -1.27 -2.91 -5.37
C ARG A 283 0.02 -2.60 -4.66
N ASN A 284 0.87 -1.83 -5.33
CA ASN A 284 2.04 -1.28 -4.67
C ASN A 284 1.65 -0.23 -3.61
N GLU A 285 2.39 -0.18 -2.53
CA GLU A 285 2.24 0.84 -1.50
C GLU A 285 3.51 1.68 -1.29
N GLY A 286 3.38 2.78 -0.52
CA GLY A 286 4.47 3.73 -0.33
C GLY A 286 5.67 3.17 0.44
N LEU A 287 5.45 2.17 1.30
CA LEU A 287 6.51 1.51 2.07
C LEU A 287 7.31 0.49 1.23
N ALA A 288 6.83 0.08 0.05
CA ALA A 288 7.52 -0.92 -0.78
C ALA A 288 8.95 -0.51 -1.18
N TYR A 289 9.23 0.80 -1.31
CA TYR A 289 10.59 1.28 -1.56
C TYR A 289 11.57 0.96 -0.42
N VAL A 290 11.06 0.75 0.80
CA VAL A 290 11.91 0.36 1.94
C VAL A 290 12.55 -1.01 1.70
N ALA A 291 11.80 -1.96 1.11
CA ALA A 291 12.35 -3.26 0.71
C ALA A 291 13.49 -3.10 -0.30
N THR A 292 13.33 -2.24 -1.31
CA THR A 292 14.39 -1.91 -2.28
C THR A 292 15.62 -1.32 -1.58
N ALA A 293 15.42 -0.36 -0.67
CA ALA A 293 16.50 0.26 0.10
C ALA A 293 17.18 -0.73 1.06
N ALA A 294 16.48 -1.76 1.50
CA ALA A 294 16.98 -2.86 2.32
C ALA A 294 17.70 -3.96 1.52
N GLY A 295 17.70 -3.89 0.18
CA GLY A 295 18.37 -4.86 -0.70
C GLY A 295 17.43 -5.79 -1.48
N ALA A 296 16.11 -5.68 -1.32
CA ALA A 296 15.12 -6.49 -2.02
C ALA A 296 14.28 -5.67 -3.00
N ASN A 297 14.68 -5.62 -4.27
CA ASN A 297 13.92 -4.91 -5.30
C ASN A 297 12.80 -5.78 -5.87
N LEU A 298 11.65 -5.76 -5.21
CA LEU A 298 10.47 -6.57 -5.56
C LEU A 298 9.88 -6.22 -6.92
N HIS A 299 9.98 -4.97 -7.35
CA HIS A 299 9.49 -4.55 -8.66
C HIS A 299 10.34 -5.11 -9.80
N ALA A 300 11.67 -5.17 -9.61
CA ALA A 300 12.55 -5.84 -10.58
C ALA A 300 12.30 -7.35 -10.60
N LEU A 301 12.05 -7.97 -9.44
CA LEU A 301 11.69 -9.39 -9.35
C LEU A 301 10.36 -9.68 -10.06
N TYR A 302 9.35 -8.79 -9.94
CA TYR A 302 8.08 -8.94 -10.64
C TYR A 302 8.25 -9.04 -12.16
N LEU A 303 9.11 -8.20 -12.72
CA LEU A 303 9.38 -8.20 -14.17
C LEU A 303 10.32 -9.33 -14.60
N ASN A 304 11.19 -9.77 -13.71
CA ASN A 304 12.14 -10.85 -13.99
C ASN A 304 12.05 -11.94 -12.90
N PRO A 305 11.08 -12.85 -12.97
CA PRO A 305 10.90 -13.91 -11.99
C PRO A 305 12.07 -14.91 -11.89
N ASP A 306 13.01 -14.87 -12.83
CA ASP A 306 14.25 -15.67 -12.80
C ASP A 306 15.36 -15.01 -11.96
N MET A 307 15.16 -13.78 -11.54
CA MET A 307 16.11 -13.06 -10.70
C MET A 307 16.17 -13.71 -9.31
N LYS A 308 17.36 -14.20 -8.94
CA LYS A 308 17.57 -14.75 -7.60
C LYS A 308 17.67 -13.63 -6.58
N MET A 309 16.74 -13.65 -5.63
CA MET A 309 16.81 -12.78 -4.45
C MET A 309 17.66 -13.44 -3.38
N GLU A 310 18.76 -12.78 -3.00
CA GLU A 310 19.62 -13.29 -1.94
C GLU A 310 19.07 -12.85 -0.57
N LYS A 311 18.34 -13.74 0.11
CA LYS A 311 17.72 -13.46 1.42
C LYS A 311 18.71 -12.87 2.42
N ASN A 312 19.95 -13.35 2.42
CA ASN A 312 21.02 -12.88 3.31
C ASN A 312 21.48 -11.44 3.06
N LYS A 313 21.06 -10.82 1.97
CA LYS A 313 21.37 -9.43 1.64
C LYS A 313 20.26 -8.46 2.03
N VAL A 314 19.16 -8.95 2.58
CA VAL A 314 18.07 -8.09 3.07
C VAL A 314 18.42 -7.58 4.47
N HIS A 315 18.53 -6.26 4.59
CA HIS A 315 19.03 -5.64 5.82
C HIS A 315 17.91 -5.05 6.66
N ARG A 316 18.08 -5.07 7.99
CA ARG A 316 17.25 -4.30 8.92
C ARG A 316 17.58 -2.82 8.77
N ILE A 317 16.60 -2.00 8.39
CA ILE A 317 16.79 -0.56 8.23
C ILE A 317 15.64 0.23 8.87
N TYR A 318 15.94 1.40 9.42
CA TYR A 318 14.90 2.34 9.84
C TYR A 318 14.40 3.15 8.65
N MET A 319 13.07 3.35 8.62
CA MET A 319 12.38 4.18 7.66
C MET A 319 11.67 5.34 8.34
N MET A 320 11.53 6.46 7.64
CA MET A 320 10.81 7.63 8.13
C MET A 320 10.05 8.33 7.00
N ASN A 321 8.79 8.65 7.26
CA ASN A 321 8.09 9.70 6.54
C ASN A 321 8.33 11.00 7.30
N TYR A 322 9.36 11.72 6.90
CA TYR A 322 9.83 12.93 7.57
C TYR A 322 8.72 13.93 7.89
N SER A 323 7.82 14.20 6.94
CA SER A 323 6.78 15.22 7.10
C SER A 323 5.71 14.82 8.12
N LEU A 324 5.38 13.54 8.21
CA LEU A 324 4.43 13.03 9.20
C LEU A 324 5.09 12.89 10.58
N ASP A 325 6.31 12.37 10.63
CA ASP A 325 6.99 12.11 11.89
C ASP A 325 7.39 13.40 12.63
N PHE A 326 7.71 14.47 11.90
CA PHE A 326 8.00 15.78 12.49
C PHE A 326 6.78 16.41 13.19
N LEU A 327 5.55 16.00 12.83
CA LEU A 327 4.35 16.48 13.51
C LEU A 327 4.32 16.09 15.00
N TYR A 328 4.91 14.95 15.36
CA TYR A 328 5.06 14.57 16.77
C TYR A 328 5.89 15.57 17.57
N VAL A 329 6.97 16.10 16.97
CA VAL A 329 7.79 17.16 17.61
C VAL A 329 7.00 18.46 17.70
N LYS A 330 6.33 18.84 16.61
CA LYS A 330 5.51 20.05 16.54
C LYS A 330 4.37 20.06 17.57
N ASN A 331 3.79 18.90 17.82
CA ASN A 331 2.69 18.74 18.78
C ASN A 331 3.19 18.53 20.24
N GLY A 332 4.52 18.51 20.46
CA GLY A 332 5.09 18.26 21.79
C GLY A 332 5.02 16.81 22.27
N GLU A 333 4.65 15.88 21.41
CA GLU A 333 4.51 14.45 21.73
C GLU A 333 5.84 13.67 21.65
N LEU A 334 6.85 14.25 20.99
CA LEU A 334 8.19 13.68 20.86
C LEU A 334 9.24 14.77 21.10
N SER A 335 10.25 14.48 21.92
CA SER A 335 11.35 15.41 22.10
C SER A 335 12.17 15.60 20.82
N LEU A 336 12.64 16.80 20.56
CA LEU A 336 13.49 17.11 19.40
C LEU A 336 14.75 16.22 19.37
N TRP A 337 15.36 15.96 20.53
CA TRP A 337 16.55 15.12 20.63
C TRP A 337 16.28 13.66 20.26
N THR A 338 15.16 13.10 20.71
CA THR A 338 14.73 11.77 20.31
C THR A 338 14.51 11.70 18.80
N TRP A 339 13.84 12.71 18.24
CA TRP A 339 13.60 12.80 16.81
C TRP A 339 14.90 12.90 15.98
N ILE A 340 15.86 13.73 16.42
CA ILE A 340 17.18 13.84 15.78
C ILE A 340 17.92 12.50 15.82
N ARG A 341 17.91 11.80 16.96
CA ARG A 341 18.50 10.47 17.08
C ARG A 341 17.87 9.49 16.07
N ASP A 342 16.55 9.48 15.95
CA ASP A 342 15.81 8.61 15.06
C ASP A 342 16.05 8.99 13.58
N LEU A 343 16.15 10.28 13.28
CA LEU A 343 16.55 10.82 11.98
C LEU A 343 17.94 10.29 11.55
N LEU A 344 18.92 10.35 12.45
CA LEU A 344 20.30 9.87 12.17
C LEU A 344 20.39 8.34 11.97
N ARG A 345 19.47 7.57 12.56
CA ARG A 345 19.36 6.12 12.37
C ARG A 345 18.67 5.75 11.08
N THR A 346 17.85 6.64 10.52
CA THR A 346 17.05 6.39 9.34
C THR A 346 17.93 6.21 8.10
N ARG A 347 17.69 5.11 7.38
CA ARG A 347 18.36 4.79 6.11
C ARG A 347 17.45 5.02 4.91
N CYS A 348 16.13 4.93 5.09
CA CYS A 348 15.15 5.13 4.04
C CYS A 348 14.16 6.23 4.43
N PHE A 349 14.17 7.34 3.71
CA PHE A 349 13.15 8.38 3.80
C PHE A 349 12.14 8.18 2.68
N ILE A 350 10.87 8.03 3.02
CA ILE A 350 9.80 7.75 2.05
C ILE A 350 9.63 8.91 1.06
N ASN A 351 9.61 10.14 1.59
CA ASN A 351 9.32 11.35 0.83
C ASN A 351 10.59 12.14 0.42
N ILE A 352 11.76 11.76 0.91
CA ILE A 352 13.04 12.40 0.54
C ILE A 352 14.01 11.34 0.09
N ASN A 353 14.60 11.51 -1.09
CA ASN A 353 15.67 10.63 -1.57
C ASN A 353 16.78 11.49 -2.18
N LEU A 354 17.98 11.42 -1.59
CA LEU A 354 19.14 12.21 -2.06
C LEU A 354 19.55 11.85 -3.48
N LYS A 355 19.28 10.62 -3.92
CA LYS A 355 19.50 10.19 -5.29
C LYS A 355 18.43 10.71 -6.27
N ASP A 356 17.27 11.20 -5.76
CA ASP A 356 16.11 11.62 -6.57
C ASP A 356 15.35 12.75 -5.86
N LEU A 357 15.99 13.94 -5.77
CA LEU A 357 15.48 15.08 -5.01
C LEU A 357 14.33 15.84 -5.69
N ASN A 358 14.25 15.79 -7.02
CA ASN A 358 13.27 16.60 -7.75
C ASN A 358 11.81 16.39 -7.32
N PRO A 359 11.32 15.17 -7.08
CA PRO A 359 9.96 14.98 -6.56
C PRO A 359 9.73 15.73 -5.23
N THR A 360 10.70 15.70 -4.33
CA THR A 360 10.62 16.42 -3.05
C THR A 360 10.54 17.93 -3.26
N VAL A 361 11.38 18.47 -4.14
CA VAL A 361 11.37 19.91 -4.48
C VAL A 361 10.04 20.31 -5.12
N CYS A 362 9.50 19.50 -6.05
CA CYS A 362 8.20 19.74 -6.67
C CYS A 362 7.08 19.72 -5.63
N TYR A 363 7.06 18.73 -4.74
CA TYR A 363 6.08 18.64 -3.66
C TYR A 363 6.03 19.89 -2.80
N TYR A 364 7.18 20.35 -2.32
CA TYR A 364 7.23 21.56 -1.47
C TYR A 364 6.91 22.85 -2.23
N LYS A 365 7.33 22.97 -3.51
CA LYS A 365 6.92 24.09 -4.36
C LYS A 365 5.41 24.17 -4.52
N ASN A 366 4.76 23.05 -4.81
CA ASN A 366 3.31 23.00 -4.95
C ASN A 366 2.60 23.34 -3.64
N LYS A 367 3.10 22.83 -2.51
CA LYS A 367 2.55 23.15 -1.19
C LYS A 367 2.68 24.65 -0.83
N ILE A 368 3.75 25.31 -1.25
CA ILE A 368 3.93 26.76 -1.08
C ILE A 368 2.96 27.52 -1.98
N LYS A 369 2.82 27.14 -3.25
CA LYS A 369 1.85 27.77 -4.18
C LYS A 369 0.42 27.68 -3.62
N GLN A 370 -0.02 26.51 -3.19
CA GLN A 370 -1.35 26.32 -2.59
C GLN A 370 -1.58 27.22 -1.36
N LYS A 371 -0.55 27.41 -0.51
CA LYS A 371 -0.65 28.29 0.67
C LYS A 371 -0.72 29.78 0.30
N LEU A 372 -0.11 30.17 -0.80
CA LEU A 372 -0.08 31.56 -1.27
C LEU A 372 -1.23 31.88 -2.22
N HIS A 373 -2.16 30.93 -2.49
CA HIS A 373 -3.23 31.06 -3.46
C HIS A 373 -2.73 31.50 -4.88
N LEU A 374 -1.52 31.08 -5.25
CA LEU A 374 -0.87 31.33 -6.54
C LEU A 374 -1.03 30.13 -7.49
#